data_782f22e1d29f86b2a1beee52cefc640f
#
_entry.id   782f22e1d29f86b2a1beee52cefc640f
#
_cell.length_a   1.000
_cell.length_b   1.000
_cell.length_c   1.000
_cell.angle_alpha   90.00
_cell.angle_beta   90.00
_cell.angle_gamma   90.00
#
_symmetry.space_group_name_H-M   'P 1'
#
loop_
_entity.id
_entity.type
_entity.pdbx_description
1 polymer ?
#
loop_
_entity_poly.entity_id
_entity_poly.type
_entity_poly.pdbx_seq_one_letter_code
_entity_poly.pdbx_strand_id
1 'polypeptide(L)'
;MYPAQSAYYSQAYWFGVRAKHIAVLLPLSGRAGESAAAIRDGMMAAYYQDELETPELRFYDTSTNPPLVAALYQQAVEDGADFVVGPLLKDNIQQLEQSGQLTVAVLALNHTGEEHSDDLPLYHFGLAPEDEARQVAEKVINDGHRQVIALVPDNGWGKRVLTAFQEQLAALGGEVLKTGHYSANSADFKTPIQAALNLDSSKNRHRSLEHLLGQKLEYEPRRRQDAEAVFLLAFAKQARQLKPQLRFHHAGDIPVYATSHVFGARSTASIDRDMDGLFFCDIPWVLDHEGQWADQREKLRSAWPGRNQQHQRLFALGFDAYQVIPWLDTLSMPGFDSFPGATGTLTLDQQKQLHRALEWAQFQEGSPRKITSTEGHHEQEENWPPR
;
A
#
# COMPACT_ATOMS: atom_id res chain seq x y z
N MET A 1 7.65 -26.25 9.48
CA MET A 1 6.49 -26.44 8.60
C MET A 1 5.26 -26.14 9.42
N TYR A 2 4.62 -25.00 9.23
CA TYR A 2 3.41 -24.62 9.98
C TYR A 2 2.21 -25.37 9.38
N PRO A 3 1.42 -26.08 10.19
CA PRO A 3 0.34 -26.94 9.66
C PRO A 3 -0.77 -26.18 8.91
N ALA A 4 -0.94 -24.90 9.11
CA ALA A 4 -1.95 -24.10 8.43
C ALA A 4 -1.65 -23.88 6.94
N GLN A 5 -0.40 -23.72 6.53
CA GLN A 5 -0.06 -23.53 5.11
C GLN A 5 -0.16 -24.82 4.31
N SER A 6 0.25 -25.95 4.88
CA SER A 6 0.12 -27.24 4.16
C SER A 6 -1.34 -27.61 3.87
N ALA A 7 -2.28 -27.18 4.73
CA ALA A 7 -3.70 -27.39 4.51
C ALA A 7 -4.26 -26.47 3.39
N TYR A 8 -3.80 -25.20 3.32
CA TYR A 8 -4.18 -24.28 2.24
C TYR A 8 -3.65 -24.76 0.88
N TYR A 9 -2.37 -25.10 0.79
CA TYR A 9 -1.78 -25.62 -0.44
C TYR A 9 -2.42 -26.96 -0.88
N SER A 10 -2.86 -27.80 0.06
CA SER A 10 -3.54 -29.05 -0.28
C SER A 10 -4.96 -28.84 -0.83
N GLN A 11 -5.65 -27.76 -0.48
CA GLN A 11 -7.00 -27.47 -1.00
C GLN A 11 -6.98 -26.88 -2.42
N ALA A 12 -6.01 -26.02 -2.77
CA ALA A 12 -5.84 -25.51 -4.14
C ALA A 12 -5.61 -26.63 -5.16
N TYR A 13 -5.03 -27.74 -4.72
CA TYR A 13 -4.85 -28.92 -5.54
C TYR A 13 -6.13 -29.53 -6.09
N TRP A 14 -7.27 -29.31 -5.45
CA TRP A 14 -8.53 -29.96 -5.83
C TRP A 14 -9.36 -29.15 -6.83
N PHE A 15 -9.10 -27.83 -6.97
CA PHE A 15 -9.99 -26.94 -7.71
C PHE A 15 -9.33 -26.06 -8.79
N GLY A 16 -8.00 -25.92 -8.84
CA GLY A 16 -7.33 -25.03 -9.79
C GLY A 16 -6.65 -25.76 -10.96
N VAL A 17 -6.94 -25.33 -12.18
CA VAL A 17 -6.13 -25.73 -13.35
C VAL A 17 -4.82 -24.96 -13.28
N ARG A 18 -3.70 -25.65 -13.05
CA ARG A 18 -2.37 -25.01 -13.08
C ARG A 18 -1.99 -24.68 -14.50
N ALA A 19 -1.54 -23.44 -14.69
CA ALA A 19 -0.88 -23.05 -15.92
C ALA A 19 0.37 -23.93 -16.14
N LYS A 20 0.59 -24.34 -17.40
CA LYS A 20 1.77 -25.13 -17.80
C LYS A 20 2.85 -24.24 -18.42
N HIS A 21 2.44 -23.17 -19.06
CA HIS A 21 3.34 -22.20 -19.68
C HIS A 21 2.88 -20.77 -19.36
N ILE A 22 3.62 -20.09 -18.51
CA ILE A 22 3.36 -18.71 -18.09
C ILE A 22 4.26 -17.76 -18.87
N ALA A 23 3.67 -16.86 -19.65
CA ALA A 23 4.37 -15.76 -20.26
C ALA A 23 4.43 -14.55 -19.32
N VAL A 24 5.60 -13.94 -19.19
CA VAL A 24 5.83 -12.79 -18.30
C VAL A 24 6.21 -11.56 -19.10
N LEU A 25 5.30 -10.58 -19.20
CA LEU A 25 5.45 -9.34 -19.96
C LEU A 25 5.94 -8.22 -19.03
N LEU A 26 7.23 -7.92 -19.06
CA LEU A 26 7.84 -6.90 -18.19
C LEU A 26 8.77 -5.96 -18.98
N PRO A 27 8.86 -4.67 -18.59
CA PRO A 27 9.84 -3.74 -19.16
C PRO A 27 11.23 -4.02 -18.59
N LEU A 28 11.99 -4.94 -19.21
CA LEU A 28 13.27 -5.45 -18.68
C LEU A 28 14.43 -4.45 -18.79
N SER A 29 14.22 -3.33 -19.49
CA SER A 29 15.21 -2.27 -19.67
C SER A 29 14.61 -0.87 -19.48
N GLY A 30 15.44 0.16 -19.60
CA GLY A 30 15.01 1.55 -19.52
C GLY A 30 14.61 1.98 -18.10
N ARG A 31 13.73 2.97 -18.00
CA ARG A 31 13.37 3.65 -16.74
C ARG A 31 12.69 2.73 -15.72
N ALA A 32 11.94 1.76 -16.18
CA ALA A 32 11.23 0.80 -15.32
C ALA A 32 12.01 -0.51 -15.09
N GLY A 33 13.19 -0.67 -15.68
CA GLY A 33 13.95 -1.91 -15.67
C GLY A 33 14.31 -2.41 -14.27
N GLU A 34 14.70 -1.52 -13.34
CA GLU A 34 15.00 -1.89 -11.95
C GLU A 34 13.75 -2.39 -11.21
N SER A 35 12.61 -1.73 -11.42
CA SER A 35 11.33 -2.15 -10.85
C SER A 35 10.89 -3.51 -11.39
N ALA A 36 10.98 -3.70 -12.69
CA ALA A 36 10.67 -4.96 -13.37
C ALA A 36 11.62 -6.10 -12.93
N ALA A 37 12.91 -5.80 -12.75
CA ALA A 37 13.87 -6.77 -12.24
C ALA A 37 13.52 -7.24 -10.82
N ALA A 38 13.07 -6.33 -9.94
CA ALA A 38 12.62 -6.71 -8.59
C ALA A 38 11.38 -7.63 -8.62
N ILE A 39 10.40 -7.32 -9.48
CA ILE A 39 9.22 -8.17 -9.69
C ILE A 39 9.61 -9.54 -10.22
N ARG A 40 10.44 -9.57 -11.27
CA ARG A 40 10.96 -10.83 -11.83
C ARG A 40 11.68 -11.67 -10.78
N ASP A 41 12.56 -11.04 -9.99
CA ASP A 41 13.32 -11.73 -8.95
C ASP A 41 12.39 -12.30 -7.86
N GLY A 42 11.28 -11.60 -7.53
CA GLY A 42 10.23 -12.11 -6.65
C GLY A 42 9.50 -13.31 -7.24
N MET A 43 9.09 -13.25 -8.51
CA MET A 43 8.47 -14.37 -9.21
C MET A 43 9.39 -15.59 -9.26
N MET A 44 10.67 -15.39 -9.59
CA MET A 44 11.65 -16.47 -9.63
C MET A 44 11.89 -17.07 -8.24
N ALA A 45 11.84 -16.27 -7.18
CA ALA A 45 11.95 -16.78 -5.82
C ALA A 45 10.77 -17.68 -5.44
N ALA A 46 9.54 -17.30 -5.81
CA ALA A 46 8.36 -18.13 -5.61
C ALA A 46 8.42 -19.41 -6.47
N TYR A 47 8.82 -19.27 -7.73
CA TYR A 47 9.01 -20.39 -8.67
C TYR A 47 9.96 -21.47 -8.14
N TYR A 48 11.13 -21.09 -7.65
CA TYR A 48 12.11 -22.03 -7.10
C TYR A 48 11.74 -22.63 -5.74
N GLN A 49 10.72 -22.10 -5.09
CA GLN A 49 10.17 -22.65 -3.85
C GLN A 49 8.97 -23.59 -4.11
N ASP A 50 8.45 -23.59 -5.32
CA ASP A 50 7.37 -24.50 -5.70
C ASP A 50 7.93 -25.93 -5.81
N GLU A 51 7.51 -26.79 -4.88
CA GLU A 51 7.93 -28.21 -4.81
C GLU A 51 7.17 -29.09 -5.82
N LEU A 52 6.25 -28.51 -6.58
CA LEU A 52 5.36 -29.22 -7.50
C LEU A 52 5.87 -29.15 -8.95
N GLU A 53 5.11 -29.70 -9.90
CA GLU A 53 5.37 -29.49 -11.32
C GLU A 53 5.34 -28.00 -11.63
N THR A 54 6.52 -27.43 -11.88
CA THR A 54 6.68 -26.01 -12.19
C THR A 54 6.32 -25.74 -13.65
N PRO A 55 5.58 -24.65 -13.94
CA PRO A 55 5.29 -24.26 -15.33
C PRO A 55 6.56 -23.82 -16.05
N GLU A 56 6.56 -23.85 -17.38
CA GLU A 56 7.56 -23.12 -18.15
C GLU A 56 7.33 -21.61 -17.96
N LEU A 57 8.39 -20.86 -17.57
CA LEU A 57 8.35 -19.39 -17.49
C LEU A 57 9.11 -18.78 -18.67
N ARG A 58 8.44 -17.98 -19.49
CA ARG A 58 9.06 -17.27 -20.59
C ARG A 58 8.86 -15.75 -20.46
N PHE A 59 9.96 -14.99 -20.53
CA PHE A 59 9.96 -13.54 -20.35
C PHE A 59 9.97 -12.81 -21.70
N TYR A 60 9.08 -11.82 -21.83
CA TYR A 60 8.95 -10.95 -23.00
C TYR A 60 9.19 -9.50 -22.58
N ASP A 61 10.14 -8.82 -23.27
CA ASP A 61 10.52 -7.45 -22.91
C ASP A 61 9.55 -6.43 -23.53
N THR A 62 8.83 -5.71 -22.68
CA THR A 62 7.90 -4.65 -23.07
C THR A 62 8.53 -3.26 -23.11
N SER A 63 9.87 -3.15 -23.05
CA SER A 63 10.60 -1.86 -23.04
C SER A 63 10.66 -1.19 -24.40
N THR A 64 10.16 -1.82 -25.45
CA THR A 64 10.18 -1.28 -26.83
C THR A 64 9.40 0.02 -26.95
N ASN A 65 9.88 0.94 -27.82
CA ASN A 65 9.19 2.19 -28.10
C ASN A 65 8.92 2.30 -29.63
N PRO A 66 7.67 2.36 -30.09
CA PRO A 66 6.43 2.30 -29.28
C PRO A 66 6.23 0.92 -28.64
N PRO A 67 5.52 0.84 -27.51
CA PRO A 67 5.24 -0.44 -26.87
C PRO A 67 4.34 -1.29 -27.79
N LEU A 68 4.78 -2.51 -28.05
CA LEU A 68 4.07 -3.49 -28.90
C LEU A 68 3.41 -4.57 -28.03
N VAL A 69 2.82 -4.18 -26.90
CA VAL A 69 2.33 -5.12 -25.89
C VAL A 69 1.30 -6.12 -26.44
N ALA A 70 0.39 -5.67 -27.30
CA ALA A 70 -0.60 -6.54 -27.93
C ALA A 70 0.06 -7.59 -28.87
N ALA A 71 1.09 -7.20 -29.62
CA ALA A 71 1.84 -8.11 -30.47
C ALA A 71 2.65 -9.12 -29.62
N LEU A 72 3.26 -8.67 -28.53
CA LEU A 72 3.97 -9.55 -27.60
C LEU A 72 3.02 -10.54 -26.89
N TYR A 73 1.81 -10.10 -26.56
CA TYR A 73 0.78 -11.00 -26.02
C TYR A 73 0.41 -12.08 -27.04
N GLN A 74 0.14 -11.69 -28.31
CA GLN A 74 -0.18 -12.65 -29.37
C GLN A 74 0.98 -13.63 -29.61
N GLN A 75 2.21 -13.13 -29.67
CA GLN A 75 3.40 -13.97 -29.75
C GLN A 75 3.48 -14.96 -28.58
N ALA A 76 3.23 -14.52 -27.34
CA ALA A 76 3.25 -15.39 -26.17
C ALA A 76 2.20 -16.50 -26.28
N VAL A 77 0.99 -16.18 -26.78
CA VAL A 77 -0.08 -17.18 -27.03
C VAL A 77 0.32 -18.16 -28.13
N GLU A 78 0.90 -17.67 -29.22
CA GLU A 78 1.40 -18.53 -30.32
C GLU A 78 2.55 -19.43 -29.85
N ASP A 79 3.38 -18.96 -28.94
CA ASP A 79 4.44 -19.74 -28.27
C ASP A 79 3.92 -20.76 -27.27
N GLY A 80 2.58 -20.82 -27.06
CA GLY A 80 1.90 -21.82 -26.25
C GLY A 80 1.61 -21.40 -24.80
N ALA A 81 1.67 -20.09 -24.49
CA ALA A 81 1.30 -19.62 -23.15
C ALA A 81 -0.19 -19.90 -22.86
N ASP A 82 -0.49 -20.44 -21.69
CA ASP A 82 -1.83 -20.67 -21.17
C ASP A 82 -2.20 -19.70 -20.03
N PHE A 83 -1.23 -18.87 -19.59
CA PHE A 83 -1.42 -17.76 -18.67
C PHE A 83 -0.40 -16.64 -18.94
N VAL A 84 -0.78 -15.38 -18.72
CA VAL A 84 0.10 -14.22 -18.92
C VAL A 84 0.17 -13.40 -17.63
N VAL A 85 1.39 -13.05 -17.18
CA VAL A 85 1.65 -12.13 -16.06
C VAL A 85 2.24 -10.84 -16.59
N GLY A 86 1.71 -9.71 -16.17
CA GLY A 86 1.99 -8.39 -16.74
C GLY A 86 0.92 -8.00 -17.77
N PRO A 87 1.07 -6.82 -18.40
CA PRO A 87 2.17 -5.88 -18.27
C PRO A 87 2.18 -5.09 -16.95
N LEU A 88 3.28 -4.37 -16.70
CA LEU A 88 3.47 -3.55 -15.50
C LEU A 88 3.00 -2.10 -15.71
N LEU A 89 3.25 -1.53 -16.89
CA LEU A 89 2.98 -0.13 -17.16
C LEU A 89 1.50 0.07 -17.51
N LYS A 90 0.87 1.11 -16.93
CA LYS A 90 -0.56 1.41 -17.14
C LYS A 90 -0.93 1.58 -18.62
N ASP A 91 -0.11 2.30 -19.38
CA ASP A 91 -0.35 2.52 -20.81
C ASP A 91 -0.36 1.19 -21.59
N ASN A 92 0.48 0.22 -21.19
CA ASN A 92 0.53 -1.11 -21.81
C ASN A 92 -0.71 -1.95 -21.43
N ILE A 93 -1.21 -1.81 -20.20
CA ILE A 93 -2.45 -2.47 -19.78
C ILE A 93 -3.62 -1.92 -20.58
N GLN A 94 -3.75 -0.59 -20.70
CA GLN A 94 -4.81 0.05 -21.49
C GLN A 94 -4.79 -0.37 -22.97
N GLN A 95 -3.60 -0.46 -23.58
CA GLN A 95 -3.46 -0.97 -24.95
C GLN A 95 -3.94 -2.41 -25.08
N LEU A 96 -3.63 -3.25 -24.09
CA LEU A 96 -4.05 -4.65 -24.09
C LEU A 96 -5.58 -4.78 -23.94
N GLU A 97 -6.19 -3.99 -23.05
CA GLU A 97 -7.64 -3.90 -22.86
C GLU A 97 -8.33 -3.42 -24.14
N GLN A 98 -7.82 -2.35 -24.76
CA GLN A 98 -8.38 -1.78 -25.99
C GLN A 98 -8.28 -2.72 -27.18
N SER A 99 -7.34 -3.68 -27.18
CA SER A 99 -7.26 -4.68 -28.23
C SER A 99 -8.47 -5.61 -28.26
N GLY A 100 -9.12 -5.83 -27.12
CA GLY A 100 -10.31 -6.69 -26.95
C GLY A 100 -10.09 -8.17 -27.31
N GLN A 101 -8.84 -8.59 -27.55
CA GLN A 101 -8.50 -9.92 -28.08
C GLN A 101 -7.67 -10.71 -27.08
N LEU A 102 -8.24 -10.94 -25.89
CA LEU A 102 -7.61 -11.78 -24.87
C LEU A 102 -8.22 -13.19 -24.91
N THR A 103 -7.45 -14.13 -25.41
CA THR A 103 -7.84 -15.56 -25.47
C THR A 103 -7.31 -16.37 -24.30
N VAL A 104 -6.29 -15.84 -23.62
CA VAL A 104 -5.63 -16.42 -22.44
C VAL A 104 -5.73 -15.44 -21.29
N ALA A 105 -5.92 -15.93 -20.07
CA ALA A 105 -6.03 -15.08 -18.89
C ALA A 105 -4.76 -14.27 -18.61
N VAL A 106 -4.94 -13.03 -18.19
CA VAL A 106 -3.88 -12.06 -17.91
C VAL A 106 -3.97 -11.57 -16.49
N LEU A 107 -2.87 -11.58 -15.75
CA LEU A 107 -2.71 -10.89 -14.47
C LEU A 107 -1.86 -9.63 -14.68
N ALA A 108 -2.49 -8.50 -14.95
CA ALA A 108 -1.81 -7.21 -15.08
C ALA A 108 -1.24 -6.77 -13.71
N LEU A 109 0.00 -6.26 -13.72
CA LEU A 109 0.72 -5.91 -12.47
C LEU A 109 0.53 -4.43 -12.08
N ASN A 110 -0.62 -3.86 -12.40
CA ASN A 110 -1.04 -2.52 -12.01
C ASN A 110 -2.55 -2.36 -12.20
N HIS A 111 -3.09 -1.22 -11.72
CA HIS A 111 -4.47 -0.79 -11.95
C HIS A 111 -4.50 0.42 -12.88
N THR A 112 -5.37 0.43 -13.86
CA THR A 112 -5.54 1.58 -14.77
C THR A 112 -6.40 2.67 -14.14
N GLY A 113 -7.30 2.32 -13.22
CA GLY A 113 -8.22 3.23 -12.53
C GLY A 113 -9.45 3.60 -13.36
N GLU A 114 -9.65 2.91 -14.49
CA GLU A 114 -10.84 3.02 -15.34
C GLU A 114 -11.78 1.83 -15.06
N GLU A 115 -13.07 1.96 -15.39
CA GLU A 115 -14.00 0.83 -15.37
C GLU A 115 -13.59 -0.16 -16.48
N HIS A 116 -13.41 -1.42 -16.08
CA HIS A 116 -12.97 -2.47 -16.99
C HIS A 116 -14.17 -3.25 -17.52
N SER A 117 -14.01 -3.83 -18.71
CA SER A 117 -15.00 -4.76 -19.23
C SER A 117 -14.90 -6.09 -18.48
N ASP A 118 -15.98 -6.48 -17.81
CA ASP A 118 -16.08 -7.75 -17.08
C ASP A 118 -15.92 -8.99 -17.97
N ASP A 119 -16.06 -8.80 -19.29
CA ASP A 119 -16.01 -9.87 -20.29
C ASP A 119 -14.57 -10.35 -20.59
N LEU A 120 -13.54 -9.53 -20.28
CA LEU A 120 -12.15 -9.92 -20.56
C LEU A 120 -11.59 -10.81 -19.45
N PRO A 121 -10.77 -11.83 -19.77
CA PRO A 121 -10.06 -12.64 -18.79
C PRO A 121 -8.81 -11.87 -18.25
N LEU A 122 -9.04 -10.66 -17.74
CA LEU A 122 -8.00 -9.75 -17.28
C LEU A 122 -8.19 -9.46 -15.79
N TYR A 123 -7.21 -9.87 -15.02
CA TYR A 123 -7.10 -9.60 -13.60
C TYR A 123 -6.13 -8.45 -13.35
N HIS A 124 -6.37 -7.67 -12.30
CA HIS A 124 -5.53 -6.54 -11.92
C HIS A 124 -4.92 -6.78 -10.54
N PHE A 125 -3.61 -6.66 -10.43
CA PHE A 125 -2.89 -6.77 -9.18
C PHE A 125 -1.81 -5.70 -9.09
N GLY A 126 -1.85 -4.83 -8.09
CA GLY A 126 -0.90 -3.73 -7.98
C GLY A 126 -0.69 -3.24 -6.56
N LEU A 127 0.27 -2.31 -6.43
CA LEU A 127 0.60 -1.64 -5.17
C LEU A 127 0.02 -0.23 -5.19
N ALA A 128 -1.29 -0.08 -5.37
CA ALA A 128 -1.95 1.21 -5.49
C ALA A 128 -1.89 1.99 -4.15
N PRO A 129 -1.29 3.19 -4.11
CA PRO A 129 -1.28 4.02 -2.90
C PRO A 129 -2.68 4.48 -2.49
N GLU A 130 -3.61 4.53 -3.43
CA GLU A 130 -5.00 4.85 -3.21
C GLU A 130 -5.69 3.80 -2.31
N ASP A 131 -5.35 2.51 -2.45
CA ASP A 131 -5.88 1.44 -1.59
C ASP A 131 -5.32 1.53 -0.17
N GLU A 132 -4.04 1.89 -0.04
CA GLU A 132 -3.44 2.16 1.27
C GLU A 132 -4.16 3.32 1.97
N ALA A 133 -4.49 4.38 1.22
CA ALA A 133 -5.20 5.53 1.77
C ALA A 133 -6.61 5.18 2.25
N ARG A 134 -7.34 4.31 1.54
CA ARG A 134 -8.64 3.79 1.99
C ARG A 134 -8.50 3.02 3.31
N GLN A 135 -7.52 2.15 3.42
CA GLN A 135 -7.25 1.41 4.67
C GLN A 135 -6.84 2.33 5.82
N VAL A 136 -6.11 3.42 5.53
CA VAL A 136 -5.81 4.44 6.55
C VAL A 136 -7.10 5.12 7.03
N ALA A 137 -8.04 5.44 6.14
CA ALA A 137 -9.34 6.01 6.54
C ALA A 137 -10.14 5.04 7.42
N GLU A 138 -10.16 3.75 7.07
CA GLU A 138 -10.80 2.70 7.88
C GLU A 138 -10.18 2.59 9.28
N LYS A 139 -8.85 2.58 9.36
CA LYS A 139 -8.13 2.51 10.64
C LYS A 139 -8.44 3.73 11.52
N VAL A 140 -8.43 4.92 10.94
CA VAL A 140 -8.76 6.17 11.65
C VAL A 140 -10.16 6.11 12.25
N ILE A 141 -11.15 5.63 11.50
CA ILE A 141 -12.54 5.47 11.98
C ILE A 141 -12.64 4.38 13.05
N ASN A 142 -11.96 3.24 12.84
CA ASN A 142 -11.96 2.13 13.79
C ASN A 142 -11.29 2.50 15.13
N ASP A 143 -10.33 3.42 15.11
CA ASP A 143 -9.70 3.99 16.31
C ASP A 143 -10.57 5.10 16.96
N GLY A 144 -11.76 5.38 16.44
CA GLY A 144 -12.74 6.30 17.01
C GLY A 144 -12.60 7.76 16.53
N HIS A 145 -11.77 8.04 15.53
CA HIS A 145 -11.55 9.40 15.03
C HIS A 145 -12.37 9.68 13.77
N ARG A 146 -13.06 10.81 13.73
CA ARG A 146 -13.91 11.20 12.60
C ARG A 146 -13.50 12.51 11.97
N GLN A 147 -12.85 13.40 12.71
CA GLN A 147 -12.46 14.73 12.26
C GLN A 147 -10.94 14.79 12.03
N VAL A 148 -10.53 14.78 10.76
CA VAL A 148 -9.14 14.59 10.36
C VAL A 148 -8.60 15.85 9.69
N ILE A 149 -7.35 16.19 9.96
CA ILE A 149 -6.58 17.09 9.11
C ILE A 149 -5.63 16.28 8.22
N ALA A 150 -5.40 16.74 6.99
CA ALA A 150 -4.49 16.07 6.08
C ALA A 150 -3.26 16.94 5.77
N LEU A 151 -2.09 16.31 5.70
CA LEU A 151 -0.85 16.90 5.22
C LEU A 151 -0.34 16.10 4.04
N VAL A 152 -0.38 16.68 2.84
CA VAL A 152 -0.10 15.98 1.59
C VAL A 152 0.82 16.79 0.67
N PRO A 153 1.62 16.15 -0.19
CA PRO A 153 2.43 16.86 -1.17
C PRO A 153 1.56 17.51 -2.25
N ASP A 154 1.93 18.72 -2.66
CA ASP A 154 1.25 19.45 -3.74
C ASP A 154 1.72 18.96 -5.13
N ASN A 155 1.24 17.78 -5.50
CA ASN A 155 1.47 17.18 -6.81
C ASN A 155 0.31 16.22 -7.20
N GLY A 156 0.36 15.66 -8.41
CA GLY A 156 -0.67 14.75 -8.90
C GLY A 156 -0.85 13.48 -8.05
N TRP A 157 0.24 12.94 -7.51
CA TRP A 157 0.19 11.80 -6.58
C TRP A 157 -0.54 12.16 -5.29
N GLY A 158 -0.14 13.28 -4.67
CA GLY A 158 -0.78 13.75 -3.44
C GLY A 158 -2.27 13.96 -3.60
N LYS A 159 -2.71 14.53 -4.73
CA LYS A 159 -4.13 14.76 -5.02
C LYS A 159 -4.92 13.46 -5.13
N ARG A 160 -4.44 12.48 -5.92
CA ARG A 160 -5.15 11.20 -6.09
C ARG A 160 -5.30 10.43 -4.77
N VAL A 161 -4.21 10.32 -4.02
CA VAL A 161 -4.21 9.58 -2.74
C VAL A 161 -5.09 10.28 -1.69
N LEU A 162 -5.06 11.62 -1.64
CA LEU A 162 -5.96 12.39 -0.78
C LEU A 162 -7.43 12.18 -1.15
N THR A 163 -7.76 12.19 -2.44
CA THR A 163 -9.13 11.94 -2.91
C THR A 163 -9.63 10.58 -2.43
N ALA A 164 -8.84 9.51 -2.62
CA ALA A 164 -9.21 8.16 -2.16
C ALA A 164 -9.39 8.10 -0.63
N PHE A 165 -8.53 8.77 0.13
CA PHE A 165 -8.69 8.89 1.58
C PHE A 165 -9.98 9.62 1.97
N GLN A 166 -10.28 10.76 1.33
CA GLN A 166 -11.46 11.58 1.62
C GLN A 166 -12.76 10.86 1.30
N GLU A 167 -12.83 10.20 0.15
CA GLU A 167 -14.00 9.42 -0.28
C GLU A 167 -14.30 8.28 0.71
N GLN A 168 -13.28 7.51 1.09
CA GLN A 168 -13.45 6.42 2.05
C GLN A 168 -13.81 6.93 3.45
N LEU A 169 -13.14 7.99 3.92
CA LEU A 169 -13.42 8.60 5.22
C LEU A 169 -14.86 9.10 5.28
N ALA A 170 -15.33 9.80 4.22
CA ALA A 170 -16.71 10.30 4.12
C ALA A 170 -17.75 9.17 4.06
N ALA A 171 -17.46 8.09 3.31
CA ALA A 171 -18.33 6.90 3.26
C ALA A 171 -18.51 6.25 4.64
N LEU A 172 -17.49 6.36 5.51
CA LEU A 172 -17.53 5.85 6.89
C LEU A 172 -18.01 6.89 7.93
N GLY A 173 -18.47 8.06 7.47
CA GLY A 173 -19.04 9.11 8.33
C GLY A 173 -18.01 9.98 9.04
N GLY A 174 -16.80 10.09 8.52
CA GLY A 174 -15.78 11.06 8.93
C GLY A 174 -15.62 12.20 7.91
N GLU A 175 -14.78 13.17 8.22
CA GLU A 175 -14.50 14.30 7.32
C GLU A 175 -13.05 14.80 7.43
N VAL A 176 -12.53 15.34 6.32
CA VAL A 176 -11.27 16.06 6.30
C VAL A 176 -11.53 17.54 6.53
N LEU A 177 -11.27 18.02 7.72
CA LEU A 177 -11.52 19.40 8.15
C LEU A 177 -10.70 20.43 7.40
N LYS A 178 -9.45 20.09 7.11
CA LYS A 178 -8.50 20.96 6.42
C LYS A 178 -7.34 20.17 5.84
N THR A 179 -6.88 20.56 4.68
CA THR A 179 -5.67 20.01 4.05
C THR A 179 -4.56 21.06 4.01
N GLY A 180 -3.38 20.69 4.49
CA GLY A 180 -2.14 21.41 4.28
C GLY A 180 -1.35 20.80 3.12
N HIS A 181 -1.16 21.57 2.04
CA HIS A 181 -0.36 21.13 0.90
C HIS A 181 1.09 21.59 1.07
N TYR A 182 2.03 20.67 0.91
CA TYR A 182 3.46 20.99 1.03
C TYR A 182 4.22 20.63 -0.26
N SER A 183 5.29 21.40 -0.53
CA SER A 183 6.21 21.05 -1.61
C SER A 183 7.10 19.87 -1.20
N ALA A 184 7.16 18.84 -2.02
CA ALA A 184 8.00 17.65 -1.76
C ALA A 184 9.51 17.98 -1.64
N ASN A 185 9.95 19.11 -2.19
CA ASN A 185 11.34 19.57 -2.14
C ASN A 185 11.61 20.57 -0.99
N SER A 186 10.59 20.98 -0.23
CA SER A 186 10.75 21.88 0.91
C SER A 186 11.29 21.16 2.13
N ALA A 187 12.09 21.86 2.93
CA ALA A 187 12.46 21.45 4.29
C ALA A 187 11.66 22.22 5.36
N ASP A 188 10.94 23.28 4.98
CA ASP A 188 10.07 24.07 5.87
C ASP A 188 8.60 23.73 5.59
N PHE A 189 7.97 23.08 6.55
CA PHE A 189 6.56 22.69 6.52
C PHE A 189 5.68 23.56 7.42
N LYS A 190 6.20 24.67 7.93
CA LYS A 190 5.51 25.56 8.86
C LYS A 190 4.17 26.04 8.30
N THR A 191 4.17 26.59 7.09
CA THR A 191 2.96 27.16 6.47
C THR A 191 1.84 26.14 6.31
N PRO A 192 2.03 24.93 5.69
CA PRO A 192 0.99 23.93 5.58
C PRO A 192 0.51 23.39 6.94
N ILE A 193 1.39 23.24 7.93
CA ILE A 193 1.01 22.81 9.27
C ILE A 193 0.16 23.88 9.97
N GLN A 194 0.59 25.15 9.93
CA GLN A 194 -0.16 26.26 10.55
C GLN A 194 -1.53 26.44 9.90
N ALA A 195 -1.63 26.28 8.58
CA ALA A 195 -2.90 26.35 7.86
C ALA A 195 -3.84 25.19 8.27
N ALA A 196 -3.35 23.94 8.31
CA ALA A 196 -4.13 22.77 8.72
C ALA A 196 -4.62 22.89 10.17
N LEU A 197 -3.80 23.43 11.07
CA LEU A 197 -4.11 23.61 12.48
C LEU A 197 -4.86 24.93 12.82
N ASN A 198 -5.21 25.77 11.81
CA ASN A 198 -5.82 27.10 11.98
C ASN A 198 -5.01 28.09 12.84
N LEU A 199 -3.70 27.91 12.96
CA LEU A 199 -2.82 28.80 13.72
C LEU A 199 -2.64 30.15 13.04
N ASP A 200 -2.65 30.19 11.71
CA ASP A 200 -2.68 31.40 10.89
C ASP A 200 -3.93 32.24 11.16
N SER A 201 -5.10 31.60 11.20
CA SER A 201 -6.36 32.27 11.54
C SER A 201 -6.37 32.79 12.97
N SER A 202 -5.79 32.06 13.92
CA SER A 202 -5.61 32.50 15.31
C SER A 202 -4.75 33.76 15.38
N LYS A 203 -3.63 33.79 14.65
CA LYS A 203 -2.73 34.93 14.55
C LYS A 203 -3.39 36.15 13.89
N ASN A 204 -4.18 35.94 12.85
CA ASN A 204 -4.89 36.98 12.16
C ASN A 204 -5.99 37.59 13.06
N ARG A 205 -6.75 36.78 13.79
CA ARG A 205 -7.72 37.29 14.79
C ARG A 205 -7.05 38.13 15.86
N HIS A 206 -5.91 37.69 16.39
CA HIS A 206 -5.15 38.46 17.38
C HIS A 206 -4.75 39.86 16.82
N ARG A 207 -4.16 39.89 15.63
CA ARG A 207 -3.78 41.17 14.98
C ARG A 207 -4.97 42.10 14.75
N SER A 208 -6.11 41.56 14.32
CA SER A 208 -7.34 42.32 14.13
C SER A 208 -7.86 42.90 15.44
N LEU A 209 -7.79 42.15 16.53
CA LEU A 209 -8.16 42.63 17.87
C LEU A 209 -7.21 43.74 18.37
N GLU A 210 -5.89 43.58 18.22
CA GLU A 210 -4.92 44.64 18.56
C GLU A 210 -5.19 45.93 17.80
N HIS A 211 -5.49 45.82 16.51
CA HIS A 211 -5.81 46.97 15.68
C HIS A 211 -7.11 47.64 16.12
N LEU A 212 -8.15 46.86 16.45
CA LEU A 212 -9.44 47.37 16.87
C LEU A 212 -9.35 48.09 18.24
N LEU A 213 -8.56 47.55 19.16
CA LEU A 213 -8.46 48.03 20.53
C LEU A 213 -7.35 49.09 20.70
N GLY A 214 -6.48 49.27 19.71
CA GLY A 214 -5.35 50.18 19.77
C GLY A 214 -4.31 49.83 20.84
N GLN A 215 -4.29 48.58 21.31
CA GLN A 215 -3.41 48.10 22.38
C GLN A 215 -2.73 46.81 21.96
N LYS A 216 -1.51 46.59 22.47
CA LYS A 216 -0.85 45.29 22.36
C LYS A 216 -1.53 44.31 23.33
N LEU A 217 -1.88 43.13 22.81
CA LEU A 217 -2.49 42.06 23.59
C LEU A 217 -1.49 40.92 23.78
N GLU A 218 -1.55 40.26 24.92
CA GLU A 218 -0.86 39.00 25.07
C GLU A 218 -1.47 37.94 24.13
N TYR A 219 -0.62 37.15 23.50
CA TYR A 219 -1.03 36.16 22.49
C TYR A 219 -0.43 34.80 22.74
N GLU A 220 -1.30 33.85 22.94
CA GLU A 220 -0.96 32.45 22.93
C GLU A 220 -1.58 31.78 21.68
N PRO A 221 -0.77 31.19 20.79
CA PRO A 221 -1.29 30.49 19.63
C PRO A 221 -2.19 29.34 20.05
N ARG A 222 -3.44 29.35 19.57
CA ARG A 222 -4.37 28.24 19.81
C ARG A 222 -4.67 27.52 18.51
N ARG A 223 -4.31 26.23 18.46
CA ARG A 223 -4.72 25.34 17.37
C ARG A 223 -6.23 25.07 17.44
N ARG A 224 -6.79 24.60 16.34
CA ARG A 224 -8.14 24.01 16.34
C ARG A 224 -8.21 22.84 17.32
N GLN A 225 -9.34 22.68 17.98
CA GLN A 225 -9.53 21.64 19.00
C GLN A 225 -10.37 20.47 18.47
N ASP A 226 -10.98 20.60 17.31
CA ASP A 226 -11.86 19.65 16.66
C ASP A 226 -11.09 18.59 15.81
N ALA A 227 -9.79 18.77 15.56
CA ALA A 227 -8.98 17.77 14.87
C ALA A 227 -8.61 16.62 15.81
N GLU A 228 -9.07 15.40 15.46
CA GLU A 228 -8.89 14.18 16.25
C GLU A 228 -7.73 13.33 15.74
N ALA A 229 -7.41 13.41 14.43
CA ALA A 229 -6.31 12.68 13.80
C ALA A 229 -5.65 13.50 12.69
N VAL A 230 -4.44 13.10 12.31
CA VAL A 230 -3.69 13.63 11.17
C VAL A 230 -3.48 12.51 10.15
N PHE A 231 -3.95 12.70 8.91
CA PHE A 231 -3.51 11.89 7.77
C PHE A 231 -2.25 12.52 7.18
N LEU A 232 -1.14 11.78 7.20
CA LEU A 232 0.16 12.21 6.69
C LEU A 232 0.53 11.39 5.45
N LEU A 233 0.46 11.99 4.28
CA LEU A 233 0.97 11.40 3.06
C LEU A 233 2.38 11.94 2.78
N ALA A 234 3.41 11.13 3.05
CA ALA A 234 4.80 11.54 2.94
C ALA A 234 5.72 10.36 2.65
N PHE A 235 6.84 10.62 1.98
CA PHE A 235 7.96 9.69 2.00
C PHE A 235 8.76 9.82 3.31
N ALA A 236 9.55 8.80 3.65
CA ALA A 236 10.32 8.74 4.88
C ALA A 236 11.12 10.02 5.20
N LYS A 237 11.74 10.64 4.18
CA LYS A 237 12.50 11.89 4.35
C LYS A 237 11.64 13.04 4.86
N GLN A 238 10.44 13.22 4.30
CA GLN A 238 9.52 14.28 4.72
C GLN A 238 8.84 13.94 6.05
N ALA A 239 8.46 12.67 6.27
CA ALA A 239 7.82 12.24 7.50
C ALA A 239 8.68 12.52 8.75
N ARG A 240 10.00 12.26 8.67
CA ARG A 240 11.00 12.58 9.71
C ARG A 240 11.06 14.08 10.06
N GLN A 241 10.65 14.95 9.16
CA GLN A 241 10.65 16.39 9.37
C GLN A 241 9.26 16.91 9.77
N LEU A 242 8.20 16.35 9.20
CA LEU A 242 6.82 16.76 9.47
C LEU A 242 6.36 16.35 10.88
N LYS A 243 6.65 15.13 11.33
CA LYS A 243 6.19 14.64 12.63
C LYS A 243 6.71 15.48 13.82
N PRO A 244 8.01 15.85 13.91
CA PRO A 244 8.48 16.76 14.95
C PRO A 244 7.90 18.18 14.85
N GLN A 245 7.67 18.70 13.63
CA GLN A 245 7.08 20.03 13.45
C GLN A 245 5.61 20.05 13.89
N LEU A 246 4.85 18.98 13.74
CA LEU A 246 3.50 18.88 14.32
C LEU A 246 3.54 19.06 15.84
N ARG A 247 4.48 18.40 16.53
CA ARG A 247 4.67 18.56 17.97
C ARG A 247 5.07 19.99 18.34
N PHE A 248 5.97 20.60 17.56
CA PHE A 248 6.37 22.00 17.75
C PHE A 248 5.19 22.97 17.59
N HIS A 249 4.23 22.66 16.74
CA HIS A 249 3.02 23.46 16.51
C HIS A 249 1.82 23.01 17.39
N HIS A 250 2.09 22.45 18.58
CA HIS A 250 1.09 22.07 19.59
C HIS A 250 0.10 20.98 19.12
N ALA A 251 0.51 20.10 18.20
CA ALA A 251 -0.27 18.95 17.73
C ALA A 251 0.42 17.61 18.05
N GLY A 252 1.23 17.56 19.09
CA GLY A 252 1.96 16.36 19.50
C GLY A 252 1.07 15.29 20.13
N ASP A 253 -0.09 15.69 20.63
CA ASP A 253 -1.13 14.84 21.22
C ASP A 253 -2.09 14.23 20.20
N ILE A 254 -2.10 14.72 18.95
CA ILE A 254 -2.95 14.20 17.90
C ILE A 254 -2.28 13.00 17.24
N PRO A 255 -2.94 11.82 17.15
CA PRO A 255 -2.39 10.65 16.47
C PRO A 255 -2.19 10.92 14.98
N VAL A 256 -1.10 10.39 14.43
CA VAL A 256 -0.71 10.56 13.03
C VAL A 256 -0.74 9.23 12.33
N TYR A 257 -1.50 9.13 11.25
CA TYR A 257 -1.66 7.96 10.40
C TYR A 257 -1.08 8.20 9.02
N ALA A 258 -0.37 7.23 8.48
CA ALA A 258 0.30 7.33 7.19
C ALA A 258 0.21 6.04 6.37
N THR A 259 0.50 6.15 5.08
CA THR A 259 0.69 5.01 4.18
C THR A 259 2.11 4.42 4.32
N SER A 260 2.37 3.28 3.69
CA SER A 260 3.65 2.58 3.70
C SER A 260 4.86 3.43 3.28
N HIS A 261 4.63 4.52 2.55
CA HIS A 261 5.68 5.39 1.99
C HIS A 261 6.55 6.08 3.05
N VAL A 262 6.09 6.16 4.31
CA VAL A 262 6.88 6.71 5.43
C VAL A 262 8.02 5.78 5.85
N PHE A 263 7.98 4.51 5.45
CA PHE A 263 9.00 3.52 5.78
C PHE A 263 9.73 3.03 4.52
N GLY A 264 11.03 2.97 4.54
CA GLY A 264 11.85 2.67 3.35
C GLY A 264 13.17 1.98 3.66
N ALA A 265 13.86 1.53 2.63
CA ALA A 265 15.07 0.73 2.70
C ALA A 265 16.26 1.36 3.48
N ARG A 266 16.25 2.68 3.68
CA ARG A 266 17.27 3.41 4.45
C ARG A 266 16.81 3.74 5.87
N SER A 267 15.78 3.08 6.36
CA SER A 267 15.27 3.24 7.72
C SER A 267 16.21 2.58 8.73
N THR A 268 16.55 3.32 9.77
CA THR A 268 17.30 2.83 10.94
C THR A 268 16.71 3.45 12.21
N ALA A 269 16.79 2.76 13.33
CA ALA A 269 16.23 3.23 14.59
C ALA A 269 16.73 4.63 15.00
N SER A 270 17.98 4.97 14.70
CA SER A 270 18.54 6.29 15.00
C SER A 270 17.99 7.42 14.14
N ILE A 271 17.68 7.12 12.87
CA ILE A 271 17.17 8.11 11.90
C ILE A 271 15.66 8.28 12.05
N ASP A 272 14.94 7.22 12.42
CA ASP A 272 13.48 7.17 12.44
C ASP A 272 12.86 7.53 13.80
N ARG A 273 13.68 7.77 14.81
CA ARG A 273 13.22 8.16 16.17
C ARG A 273 12.30 9.39 16.17
N ASP A 274 12.47 10.30 15.21
CA ASP A 274 11.61 11.47 15.05
C ASP A 274 10.18 11.11 14.60
N MET A 275 9.96 9.88 14.14
CA MET A 275 8.64 9.38 13.75
C MET A 275 7.92 8.60 14.85
N ASP A 276 8.50 8.49 16.05
CA ASP A 276 7.87 7.75 17.15
C ASP A 276 6.42 8.18 17.41
N GLY A 277 5.55 7.19 17.60
CA GLY A 277 4.11 7.37 17.75
C GLY A 277 3.33 7.53 16.43
N LEU A 278 3.99 7.50 15.26
CA LEU A 278 3.32 7.51 13.96
C LEU A 278 2.83 6.09 13.60
N PHE A 279 1.54 5.97 13.24
CA PHE A 279 0.92 4.75 12.74
C PHE A 279 1.01 4.68 11.22
N PHE A 280 1.30 3.50 10.68
CA PHE A 280 1.29 3.29 9.24
C PHE A 280 0.95 1.86 8.86
N CYS A 281 0.42 1.67 7.66
CA CYS A 281 0.21 0.34 7.09
C CYS A 281 1.36 -0.04 6.16
N ASP A 282 1.70 -1.33 6.13
CA ASP A 282 2.65 -1.87 5.16
C ASP A 282 2.38 -3.37 4.91
N ILE A 283 3.07 -3.93 3.94
CA ILE A 283 2.95 -5.34 3.56
C ILE A 283 3.56 -6.26 4.63
N PRO A 284 3.01 -7.48 4.81
CA PRO A 284 3.57 -8.48 5.72
C PRO A 284 5.04 -8.79 5.43
N TRP A 285 5.43 -8.86 4.16
CA TRP A 285 6.82 -9.05 3.75
C TRP A 285 7.80 -8.07 4.41
N VAL A 286 7.38 -6.84 4.68
CA VAL A 286 8.22 -5.80 5.27
C VAL A 286 8.13 -5.78 6.80
N LEU A 287 6.93 -5.96 7.36
CA LEU A 287 6.64 -5.79 8.79
C LEU A 287 6.85 -7.05 9.62
N ASP A 288 6.81 -8.23 9.02
CA ASP A 288 7.03 -9.49 9.74
C ASP A 288 8.53 -9.68 10.03
N HIS A 289 8.94 -9.49 11.27
CA HIS A 289 10.33 -9.58 11.71
C HIS A 289 10.71 -10.95 12.29
N GLU A 290 9.73 -11.77 12.70
CA GLU A 290 9.95 -13.01 13.45
C GLU A 290 9.20 -14.21 12.87
N GLY A 291 8.31 -14.00 11.87
CA GLY A 291 7.48 -15.04 11.26
C GLY A 291 8.00 -15.56 9.93
N GLN A 292 7.09 -16.17 9.18
CA GLN A 292 7.40 -16.82 7.91
C GLN A 292 8.11 -15.92 6.89
N TRP A 293 7.75 -14.64 6.82
CA TRP A 293 8.36 -13.71 5.86
C TRP A 293 9.77 -13.28 6.28
N ALA A 294 10.06 -13.27 7.58
CA ALA A 294 11.42 -13.06 8.08
C ALA A 294 12.36 -14.17 7.63
N ASP A 295 11.94 -15.44 7.78
CA ASP A 295 12.69 -16.61 7.34
C ASP A 295 12.90 -16.60 5.83
N GLN A 296 11.87 -16.24 5.06
CA GLN A 296 11.95 -16.14 3.60
C GLN A 296 12.93 -15.06 3.15
N ARG A 297 12.87 -13.86 3.75
CA ARG A 297 13.81 -12.78 3.46
C ARG A 297 15.25 -13.17 3.77
N GLU A 298 15.48 -13.89 4.88
CA GLU A 298 16.81 -14.35 5.26
C GLU A 298 17.39 -15.34 4.26
N LYS A 299 16.59 -16.34 3.83
CA LYS A 299 16.98 -17.29 2.80
C LYS A 299 17.37 -16.58 1.50
N LEU A 300 16.56 -15.62 1.07
CA LEU A 300 16.80 -14.86 -0.15
C LEU A 300 17.99 -13.90 -0.04
N ARG A 301 18.18 -13.27 1.12
CA ARG A 301 19.34 -12.42 1.39
C ARG A 301 20.62 -13.22 1.33
N SER A 302 20.61 -14.45 1.83
CA SER A 302 21.75 -15.36 1.79
C SER A 302 22.05 -15.84 0.37
N ALA A 303 21.01 -16.11 -0.44
CA ALA A 303 21.15 -16.55 -1.82
C ALA A 303 21.55 -15.41 -2.78
N TRP A 304 21.04 -14.20 -2.55
CA TRP A 304 21.27 -13.01 -3.40
C TRP A 304 21.64 -11.77 -2.58
N PRO A 305 22.87 -11.66 -2.09
CA PRO A 305 23.29 -10.52 -1.28
C PRO A 305 23.17 -9.19 -2.04
N GLY A 306 22.48 -8.22 -1.45
CA GLY A 306 22.43 -6.83 -1.94
C GLY A 306 21.32 -6.50 -2.94
N ARG A 307 20.60 -7.46 -3.52
CA ARG A 307 19.59 -7.17 -4.55
C ARG A 307 18.21 -6.75 -4.01
N ASN A 308 17.81 -7.21 -2.82
CA ASN A 308 16.44 -7.11 -2.34
C ASN A 308 16.12 -5.91 -1.41
N GLN A 309 17.10 -5.07 -1.09
CA GLN A 309 16.89 -4.06 -0.04
C GLN A 309 16.14 -2.81 -0.50
N GLN A 310 16.19 -2.46 -1.78
CA GLN A 310 15.60 -1.20 -2.27
C GLN A 310 14.15 -1.32 -2.75
N HIS A 311 13.75 -2.49 -3.25
CA HIS A 311 12.45 -2.69 -3.91
C HIS A 311 11.65 -3.86 -3.29
N GLN A 312 11.70 -4.02 -1.96
CA GLN A 312 11.07 -5.15 -1.26
C GLN A 312 9.57 -5.33 -1.58
N ARG A 313 8.84 -4.21 -1.73
CA ARG A 313 7.40 -4.28 -2.05
C ARG A 313 7.16 -4.78 -3.48
N LEU A 314 7.98 -4.38 -4.43
CA LEU A 314 7.91 -4.88 -5.82
C LEU A 314 8.37 -6.34 -5.91
N PHE A 315 9.35 -6.73 -5.11
CA PHE A 315 9.74 -8.13 -4.98
C PHE A 315 8.56 -8.98 -4.45
N ALA A 316 7.93 -8.54 -3.36
CA ALA A 316 6.76 -9.21 -2.80
C ALA A 316 5.58 -9.26 -3.80
N LEU A 317 5.38 -8.20 -4.61
CA LEU A 317 4.40 -8.21 -5.69
C LEU A 317 4.67 -9.33 -6.70
N GLY A 318 5.92 -9.47 -7.14
CA GLY A 318 6.30 -10.55 -8.06
C GLY A 318 6.14 -11.93 -7.44
N PHE A 319 6.50 -12.08 -6.16
CA PHE A 319 6.35 -13.32 -5.42
C PHE A 319 4.87 -13.76 -5.36
N ASP A 320 3.98 -12.85 -4.96
CA ASP A 320 2.55 -13.15 -4.89
C ASP A 320 1.93 -13.31 -6.28
N ALA A 321 2.39 -12.55 -7.29
CA ALA A 321 1.89 -12.67 -8.65
C ALA A 321 2.08 -14.08 -9.22
N TYR A 322 3.15 -14.80 -8.84
CA TYR A 322 3.32 -16.20 -9.18
C TYR A 322 2.40 -17.10 -8.34
N GLN A 323 2.39 -16.89 -7.03
CA GLN A 323 1.68 -17.78 -6.11
C GLN A 323 0.15 -17.71 -6.21
N VAL A 324 -0.41 -16.55 -6.60
CA VAL A 324 -1.86 -16.36 -6.67
C VAL A 324 -2.49 -16.95 -7.93
N ILE A 325 -1.72 -17.24 -8.99
CA ILE A 325 -2.25 -17.74 -10.27
C ILE A 325 -3.20 -18.92 -10.10
N PRO A 326 -2.83 -20.01 -9.41
CA PRO A 326 -3.72 -21.16 -9.24
C PRO A 326 -4.92 -20.89 -8.33
N TRP A 327 -4.97 -19.74 -7.67
CA TRP A 327 -6.02 -19.35 -6.73
C TRP A 327 -7.05 -18.40 -7.32
N LEU A 328 -6.79 -17.77 -8.47
CA LEU A 328 -7.67 -16.74 -9.04
C LEU A 328 -9.10 -17.23 -9.25
N ASP A 329 -9.27 -18.44 -9.79
CA ASP A 329 -10.58 -19.06 -9.96
C ASP A 329 -11.24 -19.35 -8.61
N THR A 330 -10.46 -19.84 -7.65
CA THR A 330 -10.94 -20.16 -6.29
C THR A 330 -11.38 -18.92 -5.54
N LEU A 331 -10.62 -17.82 -5.64
CA LEU A 331 -10.96 -16.53 -5.04
C LEU A 331 -12.23 -15.91 -5.63
N SER A 332 -12.64 -16.33 -6.83
CA SER A 332 -13.91 -15.94 -7.45
C SER A 332 -15.11 -16.71 -6.92
N MET A 333 -14.89 -17.80 -6.15
CA MET A 333 -15.96 -18.69 -5.66
C MET A 333 -16.49 -18.24 -4.29
N PRO A 334 -17.79 -18.30 -4.03
CA PRO A 334 -18.35 -18.05 -2.72
C PRO A 334 -17.75 -18.98 -1.65
N GLY A 335 -17.28 -18.41 -0.54
CA GLY A 335 -16.72 -19.18 0.59
C GLY A 335 -15.20 -19.34 0.57
N PHE A 336 -14.53 -18.80 -0.45
CA PHE A 336 -13.06 -18.67 -0.48
C PHE A 336 -12.72 -17.19 -0.54
N ASP A 337 -12.60 -16.58 0.63
CA ASP A 337 -12.63 -15.14 0.72
C ASP A 337 -11.25 -14.49 0.57
N SER A 338 -10.14 -15.23 0.76
CA SER A 338 -8.81 -14.60 0.76
C SER A 338 -7.63 -15.56 0.56
N PHE A 339 -6.51 -14.98 0.11
CA PHE A 339 -5.21 -15.63 -0.01
C PHE A 339 -4.16 -14.88 0.86
N PRO A 340 -3.42 -15.60 1.75
CA PRO A 340 -2.39 -14.97 2.60
C PRO A 340 -1.10 -14.74 1.82
N GLY A 341 -0.94 -13.56 1.25
CA GLY A 341 0.22 -13.17 0.43
C GLY A 341 1.30 -12.42 1.21
N ALA A 342 2.45 -12.27 0.55
CA ALA A 342 3.58 -11.46 1.00
C ALA A 342 3.25 -9.95 0.97
N THR A 343 2.34 -9.54 0.05
CA THR A 343 1.88 -8.17 -0.11
C THR A 343 0.68 -7.82 0.75
N GLY A 344 0.10 -8.77 1.46
CA GLY A 344 -1.09 -8.63 2.28
C GLY A 344 -2.01 -9.84 2.16
N THR A 345 -3.12 -9.81 2.87
CA THR A 345 -4.21 -10.74 2.61
C THR A 345 -4.94 -10.30 1.34
N LEU A 346 -4.90 -11.14 0.30
CA LEU A 346 -5.45 -10.83 -1.01
C LEU A 346 -6.90 -11.28 -1.09
N THR A 347 -7.77 -10.42 -1.62
CA THR A 347 -9.17 -10.72 -1.96
C THR A 347 -9.42 -10.32 -3.40
N LEU A 348 -10.34 -11.00 -4.08
CA LEU A 348 -10.69 -10.70 -5.47
C LEU A 348 -12.12 -10.15 -5.52
N ASP A 349 -12.31 -9.00 -6.16
CA ASP A 349 -13.62 -8.43 -6.37
C ASP A 349 -14.30 -8.92 -7.68
N GLN A 350 -15.53 -8.45 -7.89
CA GLN A 350 -16.30 -8.80 -9.10
C GLN A 350 -15.69 -8.22 -10.38
N GLN A 351 -14.91 -7.15 -10.28
CA GLN A 351 -14.18 -6.51 -11.37
C GLN A 351 -12.83 -7.16 -11.65
N LYS A 352 -12.57 -8.35 -11.07
CA LYS A 352 -11.30 -9.07 -11.18
C LYS A 352 -10.08 -8.26 -10.68
N GLN A 353 -10.29 -7.38 -9.70
CA GLN A 353 -9.22 -6.65 -9.04
C GLN A 353 -8.81 -7.37 -7.75
N LEU A 354 -7.52 -7.63 -7.59
CA LEU A 354 -6.95 -8.13 -6.35
C LEU A 354 -6.68 -6.95 -5.40
N HIS A 355 -7.40 -6.96 -4.28
CA HIS A 355 -7.21 -6.03 -3.18
C HIS A 355 -6.30 -6.65 -2.12
N ARG A 356 -5.59 -5.80 -1.38
CA ARG A 356 -4.64 -6.21 -0.34
C ARG A 356 -5.06 -5.64 1.01
N ALA A 357 -5.31 -6.48 1.99
CA ALA A 357 -5.40 -6.04 3.38
C ALA A 357 -3.99 -6.02 3.98
N LEU A 358 -3.53 -4.83 4.38
CA LEU A 358 -2.19 -4.58 4.89
C LEU A 358 -2.12 -4.77 6.41
N GLU A 359 -0.90 -4.92 6.90
CA GLU A 359 -0.63 -4.95 8.33
C GLU A 359 -0.36 -3.55 8.88
N TRP A 360 -0.60 -3.36 10.17
CA TRP A 360 -0.40 -2.08 10.85
C TRP A 360 0.82 -2.13 11.77
N ALA A 361 1.55 -1.03 11.77
CA ALA A 361 2.68 -0.81 12.66
C ALA A 361 2.66 0.61 13.24
N GLN A 362 3.33 0.76 14.38
CA GLN A 362 3.64 2.05 14.98
C GLN A 362 5.15 2.18 15.16
N PHE A 363 5.70 3.35 14.89
CA PHE A 363 7.09 3.63 15.24
C PHE A 363 7.24 3.73 16.76
N GLN A 364 8.13 2.91 17.32
CA GLN A 364 8.53 2.91 18.72
C GLN A 364 10.04 2.77 18.79
N GLU A 365 10.70 3.71 19.49
CA GLU A 365 12.16 3.77 19.59
C GLU A 365 12.86 3.77 18.23
N GLY A 366 12.22 4.45 17.23
CA GLY A 366 12.70 4.57 15.86
C GLY A 366 12.55 3.29 15.01
N SER A 367 11.83 2.29 15.48
CA SER A 367 11.60 1.04 14.75
C SER A 367 10.11 0.75 14.62
N PRO A 368 9.64 0.18 13.48
CA PRO A 368 8.27 -0.26 13.37
C PRO A 368 7.99 -1.43 14.31
N ARG A 369 6.91 -1.31 15.07
CA ARG A 369 6.34 -2.39 15.88
C ARG A 369 4.97 -2.73 15.35
N LYS A 370 4.78 -3.99 14.98
CA LYS A 370 3.51 -4.50 14.46
C LYS A 370 2.43 -4.38 15.53
N ILE A 371 1.26 -3.88 15.14
CA ILE A 371 0.06 -3.81 15.98
C ILE A 371 -0.75 -5.06 15.70
N THR A 372 -0.85 -5.94 16.69
CA THR A 372 -1.78 -7.07 16.63
C THR A 372 -3.16 -6.61 17.03
N SER A 373 -4.19 -6.97 16.28
CA SER A 373 -5.60 -6.62 16.53
C SER A 373 -6.21 -7.39 17.72
N THR A 374 -5.56 -7.34 18.90
CA THR A 374 -6.02 -8.03 20.11
C THR A 374 -6.48 -7.07 21.21
N GLU A 375 -6.58 -5.76 20.92
CA GLU A 375 -7.05 -4.79 21.91
C GLU A 375 -8.33 -4.10 21.45
N GLY A 376 -9.44 -4.86 21.39
CA GLY A 376 -10.76 -4.35 21.01
C GLY A 376 -11.94 -5.11 21.62
N HIS A 377 -11.67 -6.05 22.52
CA HIS A 377 -12.72 -6.60 23.36
C HIS A 377 -12.43 -6.20 24.83
N HIS A 378 -13.04 -5.11 25.26
CA HIS A 378 -13.36 -4.94 26.67
C HIS A 378 -14.19 -6.15 27.07
N GLU A 379 -13.59 -7.09 27.79
CA GLU A 379 -14.29 -8.03 28.63
C GLU A 379 -15.11 -7.21 29.61
N GLN A 380 -16.40 -7.05 29.34
CA GLN A 380 -17.35 -6.75 30.39
C GLN A 380 -17.37 -7.99 31.28
N GLU A 381 -16.57 -7.98 32.34
CA GLU A 381 -16.80 -8.85 33.50
C GLU A 381 -18.23 -8.60 33.99
N GLU A 382 -19.14 -9.49 33.61
CA GLU A 382 -20.41 -9.64 34.31
C GLU A 382 -20.14 -10.04 35.76
N ASN A 383 -20.06 -9.04 36.60
CA ASN A 383 -20.18 -9.22 38.06
C ASN A 383 -21.61 -9.68 38.38
N TRP A 384 -21.84 -10.99 38.37
CA TRP A 384 -23.04 -11.58 38.95
C TRP A 384 -22.84 -11.73 40.47
N PRO A 385 -23.75 -11.18 41.34
CA PRO A 385 -23.61 -11.33 42.77
C PRO A 385 -23.95 -12.78 43.19
N PRO A 386 -23.23 -13.36 44.15
CA PRO A 386 -23.54 -14.69 44.68
C PRO A 386 -24.79 -14.63 45.55
N ARG A 387 -25.64 -15.65 45.38
CA ARG A 387 -26.74 -15.97 46.30
C ARG A 387 -26.22 -16.66 47.56
#